data_52d105963e0f1de63dc07ccbcdacb12a
#
_entry.id   52d105963e0f1de63dc07ccbcdacb12a
#
_cell.length_a   1.000
_cell.length_b   1.000
_cell.length_c   1.000
_cell.angle_alpha   90.00
_cell.angle_beta   90.00
_cell.angle_gamma   90.00
#
_symmetry.space_group_name_H-M   'P 1'
#
loop_
_entity.id
_entity.type
_entity.pdbx_description
1 polymer ?
#
loop_
_entity_poly.entity_id
_entity_poly.type
_entity_poly.pdbx_seq_one_letter_code
_entity_poly.pdbx_strand_id
1 'polypeptide(L)'
;MATLCHTQATARRKELLEESLFALMKVRSFQEITVKDICAQAQMPRRTFYHYFESKEDVLNSMVEGLLNQCLLDGLFAVGLRLEQLRAGFLEIFRFWVGINRSKLDVLIQNGLESILMTTASRKVRAEKIRLHSAVDIDPKLMEIILMVGVTDFFTLLFHWSRSGYRESPEEMTEYAIQILPQAYFKS
;
A
#
# COMPACT_ATOMS: atom_id res chain seq x y z
N MET A 1 -24.34 -17.20 14.57
CA MET A 1 -23.01 -17.72 14.99
C MET A 1 -22.27 -18.46 13.87
N ALA A 2 -22.88 -19.33 13.07
CA ALA A 2 -22.21 -20.06 11.99
C ALA A 2 -21.59 -19.18 10.90
N THR A 3 -22.24 -18.11 10.49
CA THR A 3 -21.75 -17.17 9.44
C THR A 3 -20.48 -16.42 9.84
N LEU A 4 -20.37 -15.97 11.08
CA LEU A 4 -19.20 -15.30 11.63
C LEU A 4 -17.98 -16.24 11.67
N CYS A 5 -18.18 -17.49 12.08
CA CYS A 5 -17.12 -18.50 12.15
C CYS A 5 -16.59 -18.86 10.74
N HIS A 6 -17.47 -18.94 9.73
CA HIS A 6 -17.10 -19.20 8.34
C HIS A 6 -16.29 -18.04 7.75
N THR A 7 -16.65 -16.79 8.06
CA THR A 7 -15.95 -15.60 7.61
C THR A 7 -14.53 -15.50 8.19
N GLN A 8 -14.36 -15.79 9.49
CA GLN A 8 -13.05 -15.82 10.14
C GLN A 8 -12.13 -16.92 9.59
N ALA A 9 -12.67 -18.13 9.38
CA ALA A 9 -11.91 -19.24 8.79
C ALA A 9 -11.46 -18.93 7.36
N THR A 10 -12.29 -18.25 6.58
CA THR A 10 -11.97 -17.78 5.22
C THR A 10 -10.87 -16.73 5.24
N ALA A 11 -10.98 -15.72 6.10
CA ALA A 11 -9.96 -14.69 6.25
C ALA A 11 -8.60 -15.28 6.63
N ARG A 12 -8.58 -16.19 7.62
CA ARG A 12 -7.35 -16.85 8.07
C ARG A 12 -6.67 -17.67 6.99
N ARG A 13 -7.43 -18.34 6.10
CA ARG A 13 -6.86 -19.11 4.99
C ARG A 13 -6.28 -18.21 3.91
N LYS A 14 -6.91 -17.08 3.60
CA LYS A 14 -6.35 -16.09 2.69
C LYS A 14 -5.04 -15.52 3.23
N GLU A 15 -5.03 -15.11 4.49
CA GLU A 15 -3.85 -14.60 5.18
C GLU A 15 -2.68 -15.62 5.14
N LEU A 16 -2.95 -16.91 5.38
CA LEU A 16 -1.93 -17.95 5.29
C LEU A 16 -1.33 -18.08 3.90
N LEU A 17 -2.12 -17.93 2.83
CA LEU A 17 -1.63 -17.94 1.45
C LEU A 17 -0.78 -16.68 1.15
N GLU A 18 -1.19 -15.52 1.65
CA GLU A 18 -0.45 -14.25 1.53
C GLU A 18 0.90 -14.32 2.27
N GLU A 19 0.90 -14.81 3.52
CA GLU A 19 2.12 -15.04 4.31
C GLU A 19 3.06 -16.05 3.63
N SER A 20 2.51 -17.09 3.02
CA SER A 20 3.28 -18.12 2.30
C SER A 20 3.92 -17.55 1.05
N LEU A 21 3.20 -16.77 0.25
CA LEU A 21 3.76 -16.06 -0.89
C LEU A 21 4.87 -15.10 -0.45
N PHE A 22 4.62 -14.30 0.58
CA PHE A 22 5.60 -13.36 1.12
C PHE A 22 6.88 -14.06 1.60
N ALA A 23 6.76 -15.18 2.31
CA ALA A 23 7.90 -15.97 2.76
C ALA A 23 8.74 -16.49 1.58
N LEU A 24 8.10 -16.95 0.51
CA LEU A 24 8.77 -17.40 -0.71
C LEU A 24 9.48 -16.24 -1.44
N MET A 25 8.86 -15.07 -1.52
CA MET A 25 9.43 -13.88 -2.16
C MET A 25 10.69 -13.35 -1.48
N LYS A 26 10.94 -13.68 -0.21
CA LYS A 26 12.18 -13.33 0.49
C LYS A 26 13.41 -14.08 -0.05
N VAL A 27 13.21 -15.23 -0.66
CA VAL A 27 14.29 -16.15 -1.05
C VAL A 27 14.31 -16.47 -2.55
N ARG A 28 13.25 -16.15 -3.28
CA ARG A 28 13.13 -16.37 -4.74
C ARG A 28 12.39 -15.20 -5.39
N SER A 29 12.69 -14.98 -6.68
CA SER A 29 11.94 -14.02 -7.49
C SER A 29 10.46 -14.41 -7.57
N PHE A 30 9.56 -13.42 -7.49
CA PHE A 30 8.12 -13.62 -7.70
C PHE A 30 7.81 -14.32 -9.01
N GLN A 31 8.59 -14.04 -10.06
CA GLN A 31 8.41 -14.67 -11.38
C GLN A 31 8.56 -16.20 -11.34
N GLU A 32 9.47 -16.71 -10.51
CA GLU A 32 9.79 -18.13 -10.38
C GLU A 32 8.84 -18.88 -9.45
N ILE A 33 8.09 -18.16 -8.59
CA ILE A 33 7.15 -18.75 -7.65
C ILE A 33 5.92 -19.25 -8.41
N THR A 34 5.49 -20.47 -8.11
CA THR A 34 4.28 -21.07 -8.67
C THR A 34 3.19 -21.25 -7.62
N VAL A 35 1.94 -21.42 -8.06
CA VAL A 35 0.82 -21.78 -7.17
C VAL A 35 1.12 -23.06 -6.39
N LYS A 36 1.87 -24.00 -6.99
CA LYS A 36 2.29 -25.23 -6.32
C LYS A 36 3.19 -24.94 -5.12
N ASP A 37 4.12 -24.00 -5.28
CA ASP A 37 5.03 -23.61 -4.20
C ASP A 37 4.29 -22.93 -3.05
N ILE A 38 3.36 -22.02 -3.37
CA ILE A 38 2.52 -21.34 -2.37
C ILE A 38 1.69 -22.35 -1.58
N CYS A 39 1.05 -23.29 -2.28
CA CYS A 39 0.26 -24.35 -1.65
C CYS A 39 1.09 -25.27 -0.76
N ALA A 40 2.30 -25.62 -1.20
CA ALA A 40 3.23 -26.44 -0.41
C ALA A 40 3.67 -25.70 0.86
N GLN A 41 4.03 -24.43 0.75
CA GLN A 41 4.43 -23.56 1.87
C GLN A 41 3.26 -23.37 2.87
N ALA A 42 2.04 -23.17 2.36
CA ALA A 42 0.83 -23.00 3.17
C ALA A 42 0.29 -24.34 3.74
N GLN A 43 0.88 -25.48 3.36
CA GLN A 43 0.33 -26.83 3.64
C GLN A 43 -1.14 -26.97 3.24
N MET A 44 -1.49 -26.45 2.08
CA MET A 44 -2.87 -26.34 1.60
C MET A 44 -3.05 -27.02 0.24
N PRO A 45 -4.11 -27.82 0.03
CA PRO A 45 -4.40 -28.41 -1.28
C PRO A 45 -4.65 -27.33 -2.34
N ARG A 46 -4.20 -27.56 -3.58
CA ARG A 46 -4.46 -26.64 -4.71
C ARG A 46 -5.94 -26.32 -4.92
N ARG A 47 -6.84 -27.30 -4.71
CA ARG A 47 -8.28 -27.08 -4.79
C ARG A 47 -8.75 -26.00 -3.81
N THR A 48 -8.15 -25.96 -2.62
CA THR A 48 -8.46 -24.94 -1.61
C THR A 48 -7.91 -23.58 -2.02
N PHE A 49 -6.72 -23.52 -2.64
CA PHE A 49 -6.17 -22.28 -3.21
C PHE A 49 -7.14 -21.66 -4.20
N TYR A 50 -7.59 -22.42 -5.21
CA TYR A 50 -8.48 -21.94 -6.27
C TYR A 50 -9.90 -21.61 -5.78
N HIS A 51 -10.24 -21.94 -4.55
CA HIS A 51 -11.46 -21.44 -3.90
C HIS A 51 -11.32 -19.96 -3.47
N TYR A 52 -10.11 -19.47 -3.24
CA TYR A 52 -9.84 -18.13 -2.73
C TYR A 52 -9.20 -17.18 -3.75
N PHE A 53 -8.36 -17.72 -4.63
CA PHE A 53 -7.56 -16.95 -5.60
C PHE A 53 -7.49 -17.69 -6.93
N GLU A 54 -7.51 -16.96 -8.03
CA GLU A 54 -7.39 -17.53 -9.37
C GLU A 54 -5.92 -17.69 -9.78
N SER A 55 -5.04 -16.84 -9.27
CA SER A 55 -3.61 -16.78 -9.62
C SER A 55 -2.73 -16.35 -8.44
N LYS A 56 -1.41 -16.46 -8.58
CA LYS A 56 -0.46 -15.91 -7.61
C LYS A 56 -0.48 -14.38 -7.60
N GLU A 57 -0.82 -13.78 -8.72
CA GLU A 57 -1.01 -12.34 -8.89
C GLU A 57 -2.18 -11.84 -8.03
N ASP A 58 -3.24 -12.63 -7.89
CA ASP A 58 -4.39 -12.28 -7.03
C ASP A 58 -4.01 -12.34 -5.56
N VAL A 59 -3.17 -13.31 -5.16
CA VAL A 59 -2.62 -13.35 -3.79
C VAL A 59 -1.79 -12.11 -3.50
N LEU A 60 -0.92 -11.72 -4.45
CA LEU A 60 -0.08 -10.52 -4.34
C LEU A 60 -0.95 -9.26 -4.24
N ASN A 61 -1.95 -9.12 -5.10
CA ASN A 61 -2.88 -7.99 -5.06
C ASN A 61 -3.61 -7.89 -3.72
N SER A 62 -4.12 -9.02 -3.21
CA SER A 62 -4.79 -9.09 -1.91
C SER A 62 -3.85 -8.67 -0.77
N MET A 63 -2.61 -9.15 -0.77
CA MET A 63 -1.58 -8.77 0.21
C MET A 63 -1.29 -7.26 0.16
N VAL A 64 -1.11 -6.70 -1.03
CA VAL A 64 -0.83 -5.26 -1.22
C VAL A 64 -2.05 -4.42 -0.82
N GLU A 65 -3.25 -4.84 -1.15
CA GLU A 65 -4.49 -4.18 -0.71
C GLU A 65 -4.62 -4.16 0.81
N GLY A 66 -4.34 -5.30 1.46
CA GLY A 66 -4.34 -5.41 2.93
C GLY A 66 -3.30 -4.47 3.57
N LEU A 67 -2.10 -4.40 2.99
CA LEU A 67 -1.03 -3.51 3.45
C LEU A 67 -1.43 -2.02 3.32
N LEU A 68 -2.00 -1.63 2.19
CA LEU A 68 -2.46 -0.25 1.96
C LEU A 68 -3.70 0.12 2.78
N ASN A 69 -4.54 -0.85 3.15
CA ASN A 69 -5.67 -0.61 4.07
C ASN A 69 -5.21 -0.30 5.49
N GLN A 70 -4.06 -0.83 5.91
CA GLN A 70 -3.47 -0.52 7.20
C GLN A 70 -2.72 0.82 7.18
N CYS A 71 -2.25 1.23 6.00
CA CYS A 71 -1.64 2.52 5.81
C CYS A 71 -2.74 3.58 5.77
N LEU A 72 -2.72 4.54 6.70
CA LEU A 72 -3.72 5.61 6.82
C LEU A 72 -3.69 6.58 5.64
N LEU A 73 -3.71 6.05 4.40
CA LEU A 73 -3.70 6.86 3.16
C LEU A 73 -4.92 7.80 3.07
N ASP A 74 -6.00 7.46 3.77
CA ASP A 74 -7.27 8.19 3.71
C ASP A 74 -7.15 9.65 4.18
N GLY A 75 -6.22 9.94 5.09
CA GLY A 75 -5.95 11.31 5.57
C GLY A 75 -4.90 12.07 4.77
N LEU A 76 -4.03 11.39 4.03
CA LEU A 76 -2.84 12.01 3.43
C LEU A 76 -3.14 12.76 2.14
N PHE A 77 -4.10 12.27 1.37
CA PHE A 77 -4.47 12.85 0.08
C PHE A 77 -5.74 13.70 0.16
N ALA A 78 -6.16 14.10 1.37
CA ALA A 78 -7.22 15.05 1.56
C ALA A 78 -6.71 16.46 1.22
N VAL A 79 -7.07 16.95 0.03
CA VAL A 79 -6.75 18.32 -0.41
C VAL A 79 -7.40 19.35 0.52
N GLY A 80 -6.68 20.41 0.84
CA GLY A 80 -7.17 21.49 1.70
C GLY A 80 -6.94 21.25 3.19
N LEU A 81 -6.07 20.28 3.55
CA LEU A 81 -5.58 20.14 4.92
C LEU A 81 -4.66 21.30 5.31
N ARG A 82 -4.64 21.61 6.60
CA ARG A 82 -3.61 22.48 7.15
C ARG A 82 -2.25 21.79 7.09
N LEU A 83 -1.19 22.56 6.93
CA LEU A 83 0.19 22.06 6.86
C LEU A 83 0.54 21.13 8.03
N GLU A 84 0.09 21.46 9.23
CA GLU A 84 0.31 20.64 10.43
C GLU A 84 -0.35 19.25 10.34
N GLN A 85 -1.55 19.18 9.74
CA GLN A 85 -2.27 17.93 9.55
C GLN A 85 -1.57 17.04 8.50
N LEU A 86 -1.10 17.66 7.41
CA LEU A 86 -0.31 16.95 6.39
C LEU A 86 1.00 16.44 6.98
N ARG A 87 1.71 17.27 7.76
CA ARG A 87 2.94 16.87 8.44
C ARG A 87 2.71 15.67 9.36
N ALA A 88 1.69 15.71 10.21
CA ALA A 88 1.35 14.60 11.08
C ALA A 88 1.02 13.32 10.30
N GLY A 89 0.24 13.43 9.23
CA GLY A 89 -0.13 12.31 8.37
C GLY A 89 1.08 11.69 7.67
N PHE A 90 1.97 12.50 7.08
CA PHE A 90 3.21 11.99 6.45
C PHE A 90 4.11 11.28 7.46
N LEU A 91 4.28 11.87 8.65
CA LEU A 91 5.11 11.28 9.70
C LEU A 91 4.59 9.88 10.10
N GLU A 92 3.28 9.74 10.30
CA GLU A 92 2.67 8.46 10.63
C GLU A 92 2.87 7.42 9.52
N ILE A 93 2.73 7.83 8.26
CA ILE A 93 2.93 6.90 7.13
C ILE A 93 4.40 6.51 6.98
N PHE A 94 5.35 7.43 7.08
CA PHE A 94 6.77 7.06 7.05
C PHE A 94 7.12 6.12 8.21
N ARG A 95 6.60 6.35 9.42
CA ARG A 95 6.76 5.44 10.56
C ARG A 95 6.12 4.07 10.31
N PHE A 96 4.95 4.02 9.68
CA PHE A 96 4.30 2.77 9.27
C PHE A 96 5.20 1.95 8.34
N TRP A 97 5.80 2.60 7.34
CA TRP A 97 6.63 1.90 6.36
C TRP A 97 8.00 1.48 6.89
N VAL A 98 8.66 2.26 7.73
CA VAL A 98 9.97 1.90 8.31
C VAL A 98 9.86 0.98 9.51
N GLY A 99 8.69 0.89 10.13
CA GLY A 99 8.41 0.02 11.26
C GLY A 99 8.18 -1.44 10.87
N ILE A 100 7.07 -1.99 11.31
CA ILE A 100 6.71 -3.41 11.12
C ILE A 100 6.59 -3.82 9.64
N ASN A 101 6.35 -2.88 8.74
CA ASN A 101 6.12 -3.14 7.31
C ASN A 101 7.37 -2.98 6.44
N ARG A 102 8.51 -2.59 7.01
CA ARG A 102 9.78 -2.41 6.29
C ARG A 102 10.14 -3.64 5.44
N SER A 103 10.10 -4.82 6.05
CA SER A 103 10.42 -6.06 5.35
C SER A 103 9.49 -6.34 4.15
N LYS A 104 8.20 -5.94 4.25
CA LYS A 104 7.25 -6.11 3.15
C LYS A 104 7.55 -5.17 2.00
N LEU A 105 7.87 -3.92 2.28
CA LEU A 105 8.26 -2.94 1.28
C LEU A 105 9.54 -3.36 0.56
N ASP A 106 10.57 -3.74 1.31
CA ASP A 106 11.86 -4.16 0.75
C ASP A 106 11.71 -5.38 -0.16
N VAL A 107 10.92 -6.39 0.24
CA VAL A 107 10.64 -7.57 -0.58
C VAL A 107 9.90 -7.21 -1.88
N LEU A 108 8.93 -6.30 -1.83
CA LEU A 108 8.23 -5.84 -3.04
C LEU A 108 9.18 -5.11 -4.00
N ILE A 109 10.03 -4.22 -3.49
CA ILE A 109 11.03 -3.49 -4.29
C ILE A 109 12.07 -4.45 -4.88
N GLN A 110 12.61 -5.39 -4.10
CA GLN A 110 13.57 -6.38 -4.57
C GLN A 110 13.02 -7.27 -5.68
N ASN A 111 11.71 -7.47 -5.72
CA ASN A 111 11.02 -8.24 -6.75
C ASN A 111 10.54 -7.38 -7.95
N GLY A 112 10.82 -6.06 -7.98
CA GLY A 112 10.39 -5.16 -9.05
C GLY A 112 8.89 -4.93 -9.10
N LEU A 113 8.22 -4.98 -7.94
CA LEU A 113 6.76 -4.93 -7.82
C LEU A 113 6.23 -3.56 -7.35
N GLU A 114 7.05 -2.50 -7.47
CA GLU A 114 6.69 -1.13 -7.08
C GLU A 114 5.44 -0.62 -7.79
N SER A 115 5.28 -0.99 -9.07
CA SER A 115 4.13 -0.58 -9.87
C SER A 115 2.79 -1.07 -9.31
N ILE A 116 2.77 -2.22 -8.65
CA ILE A 116 1.56 -2.76 -8.01
C ILE A 116 1.15 -1.90 -6.82
N LEU A 117 2.11 -1.47 -5.99
CA LEU A 117 1.87 -0.55 -4.88
C LEU A 117 1.27 0.77 -5.40
N MET A 118 1.92 1.39 -6.39
CA MET A 118 1.47 2.67 -6.96
C MET A 118 0.08 2.56 -7.59
N THR A 119 -0.15 1.53 -8.40
CA THR A 119 -1.43 1.33 -9.08
C THR A 119 -2.56 1.08 -8.08
N THR A 120 -2.33 0.24 -7.07
CA THR A 120 -3.33 -0.06 -6.05
C THR A 120 -3.61 1.16 -5.18
N ALA A 121 -2.59 1.92 -4.77
CA ALA A 121 -2.76 3.16 -4.03
C ALA A 121 -3.54 4.21 -4.85
N SER A 122 -3.19 4.41 -6.11
CA SER A 122 -3.89 5.33 -7.01
C SER A 122 -5.37 4.97 -7.16
N ARG A 123 -5.68 3.67 -7.30
CA ARG A 123 -7.07 3.19 -7.36
C ARG A 123 -7.83 3.48 -6.06
N LYS A 124 -7.21 3.26 -4.89
CA LYS A 124 -7.83 3.54 -3.58
C LYS A 124 -8.09 5.02 -3.39
N VAL A 125 -7.12 5.86 -3.67
CA VAL A 125 -7.26 7.32 -3.57
C VAL A 125 -8.36 7.85 -4.50
N ARG A 126 -8.47 7.31 -5.72
CA ARG A 126 -9.59 7.65 -6.63
C ARG A 126 -10.96 7.22 -6.08
N ALA A 127 -11.05 6.07 -5.43
CA ALA A 127 -12.29 5.59 -4.83
C ALA A 127 -12.73 6.50 -3.65
N GLU A 128 -11.78 6.95 -2.83
CA GLU A 128 -12.04 7.89 -1.73
C GLU A 128 -12.37 9.31 -2.21
N LYS A 129 -11.85 9.74 -3.39
CA LYS A 129 -12.19 11.02 -4.02
C LYS A 129 -13.69 11.28 -4.07
N ILE A 130 -14.51 10.25 -4.31
CA ILE A 130 -15.96 10.35 -4.38
C ILE A 130 -16.54 10.85 -3.04
N ARG A 131 -15.88 10.56 -1.92
CA ARG A 131 -16.28 11.01 -0.58
C ARG A 131 -15.79 12.42 -0.25
N LEU A 132 -14.65 12.84 -0.80
CA LEU A 132 -14.01 14.13 -0.50
C LEU A 132 -14.57 15.30 -1.32
N HIS A 133 -15.28 15.04 -2.41
CA HIS A 133 -15.80 16.05 -3.36
C HIS A 133 -16.78 17.08 -2.72
N SER A 134 -17.34 16.78 -1.56
CA SER A 134 -18.30 17.66 -0.89
C SER A 134 -17.66 18.73 0.02
N ALA A 135 -16.36 18.72 0.22
CA ALA A 135 -15.70 19.52 1.26
C ALA A 135 -14.81 20.66 0.73
N VAL A 136 -14.44 20.68 -0.56
CA VAL A 136 -13.47 21.65 -1.11
C VAL A 136 -13.93 22.16 -2.47
N ASP A 137 -13.95 23.47 -2.66
CA ASP A 137 -14.29 24.14 -3.91
C ASP A 137 -13.07 24.12 -4.87
N ILE A 138 -12.77 22.96 -5.43
CA ILE A 138 -11.70 22.76 -6.42
C ILE A 138 -12.32 22.06 -7.63
N ASP A 139 -11.91 22.47 -8.83
CA ASP A 139 -12.27 21.80 -10.07
C ASP A 139 -11.99 20.28 -9.98
N PRO A 140 -12.97 19.43 -10.29
CA PRO A 140 -12.84 17.98 -10.16
C PRO A 140 -11.68 17.37 -10.94
N LYS A 141 -11.36 17.92 -12.10
CA LYS A 141 -10.26 17.47 -12.94
C LYS A 141 -8.92 17.87 -12.35
N LEU A 142 -8.82 19.07 -11.81
CA LEU A 142 -7.63 19.53 -11.11
C LEU A 142 -7.39 18.69 -9.85
N MET A 143 -8.43 18.37 -9.10
CA MET A 143 -8.36 17.48 -7.93
C MET A 143 -7.79 16.12 -8.30
N GLU A 144 -8.23 15.54 -9.42
CA GLU A 144 -7.71 14.25 -9.89
C GLU A 144 -6.21 14.30 -10.21
N ILE A 145 -5.78 15.38 -10.87
CA ILE A 145 -4.35 15.60 -11.19
C ILE A 145 -3.52 15.74 -9.91
N ILE A 146 -3.99 16.55 -8.96
CA ILE A 146 -3.32 16.76 -7.68
C ILE A 146 -3.14 15.42 -6.94
N LEU A 147 -4.20 14.63 -6.81
CA LEU A 147 -4.14 13.34 -6.13
C LEU A 147 -3.19 12.35 -6.84
N MET A 148 -3.21 12.32 -8.17
CA MET A 148 -2.34 11.46 -8.96
C MET A 148 -0.85 11.85 -8.77
N VAL A 149 -0.54 13.13 -8.81
CA VAL A 149 0.82 13.65 -8.57
C VAL A 149 1.26 13.30 -7.14
N GLY A 150 0.42 13.57 -6.14
CA GLY A 150 0.75 13.28 -4.74
C GLY A 150 1.03 11.81 -4.44
N VAL A 151 0.27 10.89 -5.03
CA VAL A 151 0.55 9.45 -4.91
C VAL A 151 1.91 9.12 -5.53
N THR A 152 2.19 9.65 -6.72
CA THR A 152 3.44 9.40 -7.44
C THR A 152 4.64 9.94 -6.66
N ASP A 153 4.58 11.18 -6.20
CA ASP A 153 5.65 11.83 -5.45
C ASP A 153 5.94 11.10 -4.15
N PHE A 154 4.88 10.73 -3.40
CA PHE A 154 5.02 9.97 -2.16
C PHE A 154 5.74 8.63 -2.38
N PHE A 155 5.28 7.81 -3.33
CA PHE A 155 5.92 6.52 -3.58
C PHE A 155 7.33 6.66 -4.17
N THR A 156 7.59 7.69 -4.95
CA THR A 156 8.94 7.99 -5.43
C THR A 156 9.89 8.25 -4.26
N LEU A 157 9.48 9.06 -3.30
CA LEU A 157 10.24 9.31 -2.06
C LEU A 157 10.41 8.03 -1.24
N LEU A 158 9.34 7.26 -1.04
CA LEU A 158 9.35 6.03 -0.27
C LEU A 158 10.31 4.99 -0.86
N PHE A 159 10.29 4.79 -2.17
CA PHE A 159 11.18 3.86 -2.85
C PHE A 159 12.63 4.32 -2.85
N HIS A 160 12.86 5.64 -3.01
CA HIS A 160 14.20 6.21 -2.86
C HIS A 160 14.74 5.97 -1.46
N TRP A 161 13.94 6.22 -0.44
CA TRP A 161 14.31 6.02 0.96
C TRP A 161 14.63 4.55 1.28
N SER A 162 13.83 3.61 0.80
CA SER A 162 14.13 2.18 0.93
C SER A 162 15.46 1.82 0.27
N ARG A 163 15.70 2.26 -0.98
CA ARG A 163 16.94 1.97 -1.73
C ARG A 163 18.17 2.63 -1.11
N SER A 164 18.03 3.75 -0.41
CA SER A 164 19.12 4.40 0.34
C SER A 164 19.45 3.71 1.66
N GLY A 165 18.66 2.68 2.04
CA GLY A 165 18.80 1.95 3.30
C GLY A 165 18.18 2.66 4.50
N TYR A 166 17.21 3.56 4.27
CA TYR A 166 16.50 4.32 5.31
C TYR A 166 17.44 5.15 6.18
N ARG A 167 18.35 5.90 5.53
CA ARG A 167 19.37 6.72 6.22
C ARG A 167 18.76 7.89 6.97
N GLU A 168 17.74 8.49 6.38
CA GLU A 168 16.99 9.59 6.95
C GLU A 168 16.00 9.07 7.99
N SER A 169 15.68 9.89 8.98
CA SER A 169 14.59 9.61 9.92
C SER A 169 13.21 9.82 9.26
N PRO A 170 12.14 9.25 9.80
CA PRO A 170 10.78 9.55 9.35
C PRO A 170 10.44 11.03 9.40
N GLU A 171 11.01 11.76 10.38
CA GLU A 171 10.86 13.20 10.56
C GLU A 171 11.51 13.96 9.40
N GLU A 172 12.74 13.63 9.01
CA GLU A 172 13.45 14.24 7.86
C GLU A 172 12.73 13.93 6.55
N MET A 173 12.27 12.69 6.36
CA MET A 173 11.49 12.33 5.18
C MET A 173 10.16 13.10 5.09
N THR A 174 9.55 13.38 6.24
CA THR A 174 8.35 14.21 6.32
C THR A 174 8.64 15.64 5.85
N GLU A 175 9.76 16.24 6.28
CA GLU A 175 10.14 17.59 5.82
C GLU A 175 10.41 17.62 4.32
N TYR A 176 11.07 16.60 3.75
CA TYR A 176 11.26 16.51 2.30
C TYR A 176 9.94 16.38 1.56
N ALA A 177 9.02 15.54 2.04
CA ALA A 177 7.71 15.40 1.44
C ALA A 177 6.93 16.73 1.43
N ILE A 178 6.94 17.48 2.53
CA ILE A 178 6.28 18.79 2.64
C ILE A 178 6.91 19.81 1.67
N GLN A 179 8.23 19.82 1.50
CA GLN A 179 8.92 20.75 0.60
C GLN A 179 8.63 20.47 -0.88
N ILE A 180 8.39 19.22 -1.25
CA ILE A 180 8.13 18.80 -2.64
C ILE A 180 6.68 19.02 -3.02
N LEU A 181 5.75 18.99 -2.04
CA LEU A 181 4.32 19.10 -2.31
C LEU A 181 3.97 20.43 -3.02
N PRO A 182 3.17 20.38 -4.09
CA PRO A 182 2.65 21.59 -4.71
C PRO A 182 1.88 22.46 -3.71
N GLN A 183 2.02 23.79 -3.82
CA GLN A 183 1.29 24.75 -2.97
C GLN A 183 -0.24 24.57 -3.01
N ALA A 184 -0.77 23.95 -4.08
CA ALA A 184 -2.18 23.60 -4.23
C ALA A 184 -2.73 22.65 -3.14
N TYR A 185 -1.85 21.96 -2.40
CA TYR A 185 -2.26 21.12 -1.27
C TYR A 185 -2.59 21.94 -0.01
N PHE A 186 -2.12 23.19 0.08
CA PHE A 186 -2.27 24.01 1.28
C PHE A 186 -3.47 24.95 1.16
N LYS A 187 -4.26 25.07 2.21
CA LYS A 187 -5.14 26.22 2.39
C LYS A 187 -4.28 27.42 2.78
N SER A 188 -4.43 28.49 2.01
CA SER A 188 -3.99 29.84 2.41
C SER A 188 -4.62 30.25 3.71
#